data_f515ba390c14e2aff5590c8601d4b557
#
_entry.id   f515ba390c14e2aff5590c8601d4b557
#
_cell.length_a   1.000
_cell.length_b   1.000
_cell.length_c   1.000
_cell.angle_alpha   90.00
_cell.angle_beta   90.00
_cell.angle_gamma   90.00
#
_symmetry.space_group_name_H-M   'P 1'
#
loop_
_entity.id
_entity.type
_entity.pdbx_description
1 polymer ?
#
loop_
_entity_poly.entity_id
_entity_poly.type
_entity_poly.pdbx_seq_one_letter_code
_entity_poly.pdbx_strand_id
1 'polypeptide(L)'
;MILPRAIRSVLASLLAVVSLAAASRRHDPLTEKEVDEIREAAQDASQRFKLYIKFTQARFLALEQMRVDPNLATGRGERLHDLLEDIATLTGEINDNVDAYSRQNADLRKPLGLLIPAVSDWQLRLRALKEATSSDPQMQRESKDFYFSLDNAIDAVNSLAENARDTLSEQNEAHAKKKK
;
A
#
# COMPACT_ATOMS: atom_id res chain seq x y z
N MET A 1 -49.27 4.10 -39.09
CA MET A 1 -49.42 3.25 -37.90
C MET A 1 -48.52 3.79 -36.82
N ILE A 2 -49.08 4.54 -35.85
CA ILE A 2 -48.31 5.35 -34.86
C ILE A 2 -48.28 4.50 -33.58
N LEU A 3 -47.05 4.04 -33.16
CA LEU A 3 -46.87 3.31 -31.90
C LEU A 3 -47.11 4.25 -30.71
N PRO A 4 -47.83 3.79 -29.66
CA PRO A 4 -48.18 4.58 -28.50
C PRO A 4 -46.97 4.97 -27.67
N ARG A 5 -46.93 6.22 -27.22
CA ARG A 5 -45.87 6.86 -26.44
C ARG A 5 -45.45 6.16 -25.13
N ALA A 6 -46.26 5.21 -24.64
CA ALA A 6 -46.02 4.47 -23.40
C ALA A 6 -44.87 3.46 -23.46
N ILE A 7 -44.48 2.97 -24.65
CA ILE A 7 -43.41 1.96 -24.79
C ILE A 7 -42.01 2.57 -24.79
N ARG A 8 -41.86 3.86 -25.04
CA ARG A 8 -40.56 4.56 -25.05
C ARG A 8 -40.00 4.84 -23.65
N SER A 9 -40.87 4.91 -22.65
CA SER A 9 -40.45 5.22 -21.26
C SER A 9 -39.92 4.01 -20.50
N VAL A 10 -40.29 2.78 -20.89
CA VAL A 10 -39.85 1.56 -20.20
C VAL A 10 -38.44 1.12 -20.64
N LEU A 11 -38.07 1.40 -21.90
CA LEU A 11 -36.74 1.05 -22.41
C LEU A 11 -35.64 1.94 -21.86
N ALA A 12 -35.94 3.19 -21.50
CA ALA A 12 -34.95 4.13 -20.96
C ALA A 12 -34.61 3.83 -19.50
N SER A 13 -35.50 3.20 -18.75
CA SER A 13 -35.27 2.87 -17.33
C SER A 13 -34.44 1.59 -17.14
N LEU A 14 -34.37 0.70 -18.14
CA LEU A 14 -33.63 -0.58 -18.04
C LEU A 14 -32.13 -0.41 -18.31
N LEU A 15 -31.70 0.66 -19.00
CA LEU A 15 -30.27 0.92 -19.27
C LEU A 15 -29.54 1.57 -18.09
N ALA A 16 -30.24 2.14 -17.12
CA ALA A 16 -29.63 2.85 -15.99
C ALA A 16 -29.18 1.94 -14.84
N VAL A 17 -29.63 0.67 -14.82
CA VAL A 17 -29.37 -0.27 -13.70
C VAL A 17 -28.10 -1.11 -13.92
N VAL A 18 -27.57 -1.20 -15.15
CA VAL A 18 -26.41 -2.04 -15.45
C VAL A 18 -25.08 -1.37 -15.16
N SER A 19 -25.06 -0.05 -14.92
CA SER A 19 -23.81 0.71 -14.72
C SER A 19 -23.26 0.73 -13.28
N LEU A 20 -23.93 0.08 -12.32
CA LEU A 20 -23.52 0.11 -10.90
C LEU A 20 -22.78 -1.15 -10.43
N ALA A 21 -22.56 -2.14 -11.30
CA ALA A 21 -21.96 -3.41 -10.90
C ALA A 21 -20.45 -3.54 -11.15
N ALA A 22 -19.81 -2.48 -11.67
CA ALA A 22 -18.35 -2.42 -11.83
C ALA A 22 -17.71 -1.50 -10.79
N ALA A 23 -18.24 -1.47 -9.57
CA ALA A 23 -17.43 -1.07 -8.44
C ALA A 23 -16.42 -2.20 -8.25
N SER A 24 -15.22 -2.03 -8.82
CA SER A 24 -14.04 -2.81 -8.49
C SER A 24 -14.07 -2.99 -6.97
N ARG A 25 -14.26 -4.22 -6.50
CA ARG A 25 -14.06 -4.52 -5.08
C ARG A 25 -12.61 -4.19 -4.81
N ARG A 26 -12.35 -2.99 -4.30
CA ARG A 26 -11.03 -2.67 -3.77
C ARG A 26 -10.78 -3.73 -2.72
N HIS A 27 -9.79 -4.56 -2.97
CA HIS A 27 -9.28 -5.48 -1.99
C HIS A 27 -8.78 -4.63 -0.81
N ASP A 28 -9.24 -4.94 0.40
CA ASP A 28 -8.72 -4.29 1.59
C ASP A 28 -7.32 -4.87 1.85
N PRO A 29 -6.26 -4.06 1.93
CA PRO A 29 -4.90 -4.54 2.16
C PRO A 29 -4.73 -5.18 3.54
N LEU A 30 -5.69 -4.99 4.45
CA LEU A 30 -5.70 -5.55 5.80
C LEU A 30 -6.83 -6.56 5.96
N THR A 31 -6.55 -7.64 6.67
CA THR A 31 -7.59 -8.55 7.16
C THR A 31 -8.40 -7.88 8.28
N GLU A 32 -9.63 -8.33 8.53
CA GLU A 32 -10.47 -7.82 9.62
C GLU A 32 -9.73 -7.81 10.98
N LYS A 33 -8.98 -8.88 11.25
CA LYS A 33 -8.17 -9.00 12.47
C LYS A 33 -7.05 -7.94 12.53
N GLU A 34 -6.37 -7.68 11.43
CA GLU A 34 -5.31 -6.65 11.36
C GLU A 34 -5.91 -5.25 11.56
N VAL A 35 -7.09 -4.99 10.99
CA VAL A 35 -7.85 -3.75 11.22
C VAL A 35 -8.18 -3.56 12.70
N ASP A 36 -8.64 -4.61 13.37
CA ASP A 36 -8.97 -4.55 14.79
C ASP A 36 -7.71 -4.31 15.65
N GLU A 37 -6.58 -5.02 15.36
CA GLU A 37 -5.30 -4.78 16.05
C GLU A 37 -4.85 -3.31 15.90
N ILE A 38 -4.96 -2.71 14.69
CA ILE A 38 -4.61 -1.31 14.45
C ILE A 38 -5.54 -0.34 15.19
N ARG A 39 -6.84 -0.67 15.25
CA ARG A 39 -7.84 0.15 15.94
C ARG A 39 -7.60 0.17 17.46
N GLU A 40 -7.25 -0.97 18.05
CA GLU A 40 -6.88 -1.08 19.46
C GLU A 40 -5.63 -0.26 19.80
N ALA A 41 -4.69 -0.15 18.85
CA ALA A 41 -3.46 0.63 19.00
C ALA A 41 -3.62 2.12 18.67
N ALA A 42 -4.84 2.64 18.42
CA ALA A 42 -5.06 4.00 17.91
C ALA A 42 -4.48 5.12 18.78
N GLN A 43 -4.39 4.91 20.11
CA GLN A 43 -3.88 5.88 21.09
C GLN A 43 -2.36 5.81 21.30
N ASP A 44 -1.69 4.74 20.85
CA ASP A 44 -0.23 4.55 20.96
C ASP A 44 0.42 4.54 19.58
N ALA A 45 0.98 5.67 19.20
CA ALA A 45 1.68 5.81 17.91
C ALA A 45 2.77 4.73 17.74
N SER A 46 3.56 4.44 18.80
CA SER A 46 4.63 3.45 18.71
C SER A 46 4.10 2.04 18.43
N GLN A 47 3.01 1.66 19.10
CA GLN A 47 2.38 0.35 18.88
C GLN A 47 1.73 0.28 17.49
N ARG A 48 1.05 1.34 17.08
CA ARG A 48 0.41 1.41 15.76
C ARG A 48 1.42 1.29 14.61
N PHE A 49 2.56 2.01 14.67
CA PHE A 49 3.63 1.87 13.67
C PHE A 49 4.23 0.46 13.65
N LYS A 50 4.42 -0.19 14.80
CA LYS A 50 4.90 -1.58 14.86
C LYS A 50 3.95 -2.54 14.15
N LEU A 51 2.64 -2.35 14.30
CA LEU A 51 1.64 -3.18 13.63
C LEU A 51 1.66 -2.97 12.11
N TYR A 52 1.69 -1.74 11.64
CA TYR A 52 1.83 -1.45 10.22
C TYR A 52 3.12 -2.03 9.62
N ILE A 53 4.26 -1.88 10.31
CA ILE A 53 5.52 -2.49 9.88
C ILE A 53 5.37 -4.01 9.78
N LYS A 54 4.79 -4.66 10.80
CA LYS A 54 4.54 -6.11 10.82
C LYS A 54 3.70 -6.55 9.63
N PHE A 55 2.59 -5.85 9.34
CA PHE A 55 1.67 -6.23 8.29
C PHE A 55 2.24 -5.97 6.89
N THR A 56 2.90 -4.85 6.69
CA THR A 56 3.61 -4.57 5.43
C THR A 56 4.73 -5.59 5.18
N GLN A 57 5.50 -5.94 6.22
CA GLN A 57 6.53 -6.98 6.13
C GLN A 57 5.94 -8.34 5.74
N ALA A 58 4.73 -8.69 6.22
CA ALA A 58 4.06 -9.93 5.82
C ALA A 58 3.72 -9.94 4.33
N ARG A 59 3.30 -8.80 3.74
CA ARG A 59 3.06 -8.65 2.28
C ARG A 59 4.36 -8.80 1.50
N PHE A 60 5.47 -8.25 1.97
CA PHE A 60 6.79 -8.46 1.36
C PHE A 60 7.24 -9.91 1.41
N LEU A 61 7.01 -10.62 2.51
CA LEU A 61 7.32 -12.06 2.60
C LEU A 61 6.47 -12.88 1.62
N ALA A 62 5.18 -12.58 1.51
CA ALA A 62 4.30 -13.22 0.54
C ALA A 62 4.75 -12.96 -0.90
N LEU A 63 5.16 -11.73 -1.22
CA LEU A 63 5.70 -11.33 -2.52
C LEU A 63 6.97 -12.13 -2.87
N GLU A 64 7.90 -12.28 -1.93
CA GLU A 64 9.11 -13.09 -2.12
C GLU A 64 8.78 -14.57 -2.35
N GLN A 65 7.87 -15.14 -1.56
CA GLN A 65 7.41 -16.53 -1.73
C GLN A 65 6.76 -16.71 -3.11
N MET A 66 5.89 -15.79 -3.50
CA MET A 66 5.22 -15.81 -4.81
C MET A 66 6.23 -15.80 -5.96
N ARG A 67 7.31 -15.04 -5.81
CA ARG A 67 8.35 -14.91 -6.82
C ARG A 67 9.16 -16.20 -7.02
N VAL A 68 9.48 -16.90 -5.94
CA VAL A 68 10.43 -18.04 -5.98
C VAL A 68 9.77 -19.42 -6.06
N ASP A 69 8.50 -19.58 -5.67
CA ASP A 69 7.83 -20.88 -5.66
C ASP A 69 7.29 -21.23 -7.05
N PRO A 70 7.83 -22.27 -7.71
CA PRO A 70 7.37 -22.71 -9.03
C PRO A 70 5.91 -23.20 -9.03
N ASN A 71 5.39 -23.69 -7.89
CA ASN A 71 4.00 -24.14 -7.78
C ASN A 71 3.02 -22.96 -7.87
N LEU A 72 3.48 -21.76 -7.62
CA LEU A 72 2.72 -20.52 -7.69
C LEU A 72 2.85 -19.80 -9.04
N ALA A 73 3.43 -20.42 -10.06
CA ALA A 73 3.68 -19.79 -11.36
C ALA A 73 2.39 -19.39 -12.09
N THR A 74 1.33 -20.22 -12.03
CA THR A 74 0.07 -19.90 -12.72
C THR A 74 -0.63 -18.71 -12.08
N GLY A 75 -0.92 -17.66 -12.88
CA GLY A 75 -1.55 -16.42 -12.42
C GLY A 75 -0.67 -15.61 -11.44
N ARG A 76 0.65 -15.82 -11.44
CA ARG A 76 1.58 -15.13 -10.56
C ARG A 76 1.57 -13.62 -10.77
N GLY A 77 1.48 -13.16 -12.02
CA GLY A 77 1.45 -11.74 -12.35
C GLY A 77 0.32 -10.98 -11.64
N GLU A 78 -0.91 -11.49 -11.69
CA GLU A 78 -2.06 -10.88 -10.99
C GLU A 78 -1.87 -10.86 -9.47
N ARG A 79 -1.36 -11.94 -8.88
CA ARG A 79 -1.11 -11.99 -7.43
C ARG A 79 0.02 -11.08 -6.98
N LEU A 80 1.05 -10.90 -7.82
CA LEU A 80 2.09 -9.89 -7.57
C LEU A 80 1.53 -8.48 -7.66
N HIS A 81 0.62 -8.22 -8.63
CA HIS A 81 -0.12 -6.96 -8.70
C HIS A 81 -0.86 -6.68 -7.39
N ASP A 82 -1.67 -7.61 -6.90
CA ASP A 82 -2.46 -7.43 -5.67
C ASP A 82 -1.57 -7.15 -4.46
N LEU A 83 -0.48 -7.92 -4.28
CA LEU A 83 0.46 -7.71 -3.18
C LEU A 83 1.18 -6.36 -3.26
N LEU A 84 1.50 -5.88 -4.46
CA LEU A 84 2.13 -4.58 -4.65
C LEU A 84 1.16 -3.43 -4.37
N GLU A 85 -0.12 -3.57 -4.75
CA GLU A 85 -1.17 -2.61 -4.38
C GLU A 85 -1.39 -2.58 -2.86
N ASP A 86 -1.38 -3.74 -2.18
CA ASP A 86 -1.44 -3.83 -0.72
C ASP A 86 -0.26 -3.08 -0.08
N ILE A 87 0.97 -3.32 -0.57
CA ILE A 87 2.18 -2.66 -0.09
C ILE A 87 2.08 -1.14 -0.28
N ALA A 88 1.67 -0.68 -1.47
CA ALA A 88 1.52 0.74 -1.76
C ALA A 88 0.49 1.39 -0.82
N THR A 89 -0.65 0.73 -0.63
CA THR A 89 -1.74 1.24 0.24
C THR A 89 -1.31 1.31 1.70
N LEU A 90 -0.73 0.22 2.24
CA LEU A 90 -0.24 0.20 3.63
C LEU A 90 0.86 1.25 3.87
N THR A 91 1.74 1.42 2.89
CA THR A 91 2.81 2.43 2.95
C THR A 91 2.24 3.84 2.94
N GLY A 92 1.21 4.09 2.12
CA GLY A 92 0.46 5.35 2.11
C GLY A 92 -0.21 5.64 3.46
N GLU A 93 -0.87 4.64 4.05
CA GLU A 93 -1.47 4.78 5.38
C GLU A 93 -0.45 5.06 6.48
N ILE A 94 0.75 4.45 6.42
CA ILE A 94 1.84 4.77 7.35
C ILE A 94 2.25 6.23 7.17
N ASN A 95 2.40 6.69 5.94
CA ASN A 95 2.77 8.07 5.61
C ASN A 95 1.75 9.07 6.17
N ASP A 96 0.46 8.83 5.95
CA ASP A 96 -0.63 9.63 6.49
C ASP A 96 -0.63 9.67 8.03
N ASN A 97 -0.27 8.57 8.68
CA ASN A 97 -0.12 8.50 10.14
C ASN A 97 1.09 9.30 10.62
N VAL A 98 2.23 9.30 9.91
CA VAL A 98 3.37 10.18 10.23
C VAL A 98 2.91 11.63 10.25
N ASP A 99 2.22 12.07 9.20
CA ASP A 99 1.70 13.42 9.09
C ASP A 99 0.67 13.76 10.17
N ALA A 100 -0.26 12.86 10.43
CA ALA A 100 -1.32 13.07 11.41
C ALA A 100 -0.76 13.25 12.83
N TYR A 101 0.13 12.37 13.24
CA TYR A 101 0.77 12.46 14.56
C TYR A 101 1.73 13.65 14.67
N SER A 102 2.44 14.00 13.58
CA SER A 102 3.29 15.19 13.53
C SER A 102 2.47 16.47 13.74
N ARG A 103 1.34 16.62 13.05
CA ARG A 103 0.40 17.75 13.26
C ARG A 103 -0.14 17.82 14.69
N GLN A 104 -0.25 16.69 15.38
CA GLN A 104 -0.65 16.63 16.79
C GLN A 104 0.51 16.91 17.76
N ASN A 105 1.71 17.21 17.25
CA ASN A 105 2.94 17.38 18.01
C ASN A 105 3.33 16.16 18.86
N ALA A 106 2.97 14.95 18.41
CA ALA A 106 3.39 13.72 19.06
C ALA A 106 4.90 13.50 18.89
N ASP A 107 5.56 12.93 19.89
CA ASP A 107 6.97 12.54 19.78
C ASP A 107 7.11 11.25 18.95
N LEU A 108 7.51 11.39 17.71
CA LEU A 108 7.67 10.31 16.75
C LEU A 108 9.11 9.77 16.66
N ARG A 109 10.07 10.30 17.41
CA ARG A 109 11.48 9.91 17.31
C ARG A 109 11.70 8.42 17.54
N LYS A 110 10.99 7.82 18.49
CA LYS A 110 11.07 6.39 18.77
C LYS A 110 10.39 5.54 17.68
N PRO A 111 9.12 5.78 17.30
CA PRO A 111 8.49 5.02 16.20
C PRO A 111 9.20 5.19 14.85
N LEU A 112 9.68 6.39 14.50
CA LEU A 112 10.43 6.62 13.27
C LEU A 112 11.79 5.90 13.27
N GLY A 113 12.44 5.77 14.42
CA GLY A 113 13.64 4.97 14.59
C GLY A 113 13.45 3.48 14.28
N LEU A 114 12.23 2.96 14.39
CA LEU A 114 11.86 1.60 13.96
C LEU A 114 11.44 1.55 12.49
N LEU A 115 10.73 2.57 12.02
CA LEU A 115 10.16 2.63 10.68
C LEU A 115 11.26 2.80 9.60
N ILE A 116 12.21 3.73 9.79
CA ILE A 116 13.21 4.05 8.78
C ILE A 116 14.05 2.83 8.34
N PRO A 117 14.55 1.97 9.22
CA PRO A 117 15.23 0.75 8.81
C PRO A 117 14.32 -0.21 8.02
N ALA A 118 13.06 -0.36 8.41
CA ALA A 118 12.09 -1.21 7.70
C ALA A 118 11.84 -0.69 6.28
N VAL A 119 11.59 0.61 6.14
CA VAL A 119 11.39 1.26 4.84
C VAL A 119 12.62 1.12 3.94
N SER A 120 13.82 1.21 4.50
CA SER A 120 15.06 1.01 3.74
C SER A 120 15.20 -0.42 3.21
N ASP A 121 14.78 -1.43 3.98
CA ASP A 121 14.71 -2.82 3.52
C ASP A 121 13.66 -2.99 2.40
N TRP A 122 12.50 -2.37 2.53
CA TRP A 122 11.44 -2.40 1.51
C TRP A 122 11.90 -1.77 0.19
N GLN A 123 12.63 -0.66 0.24
CA GLN A 123 13.23 -0.04 -0.94
C GLN A 123 14.18 -1.01 -1.66
N LEU A 124 15.01 -1.75 -0.92
CA LEU A 124 15.94 -2.72 -1.50
C LEU A 124 15.19 -3.88 -2.18
N ARG A 125 14.13 -4.41 -1.55
CA ARG A 125 13.33 -5.51 -2.09
C ARG A 125 12.59 -5.11 -3.36
N LEU A 126 11.98 -3.93 -3.41
CA LEU A 126 11.29 -3.44 -4.60
C LEU A 126 12.28 -3.18 -5.75
N ARG A 127 13.47 -2.64 -5.48
CA ARG A 127 14.51 -2.49 -6.49
C ARG A 127 14.96 -3.84 -7.04
N ALA A 128 15.18 -4.83 -6.18
CA ALA A 128 15.54 -6.18 -6.60
C ALA A 128 14.44 -6.84 -7.46
N LEU A 129 13.17 -6.62 -7.14
CA LEU A 129 12.06 -7.06 -7.97
C LEU A 129 12.09 -6.35 -9.34
N LYS A 130 12.27 -5.03 -9.38
CA LYS A 130 12.35 -4.25 -10.61
C LYS A 130 13.52 -4.72 -11.51
N GLU A 131 14.65 -5.01 -10.91
CA GLU A 131 15.82 -5.55 -11.62
C GLU A 131 15.52 -6.95 -12.18
N ALA A 132 14.85 -7.81 -11.43
CA ALA A 132 14.45 -9.13 -11.89
C ALA A 132 13.49 -9.07 -13.09
N THR A 133 12.59 -8.07 -13.18
CA THR A 133 11.70 -7.88 -14.34
C THR A 133 12.48 -7.55 -15.62
N SER A 134 13.70 -7.03 -15.51
CA SER A 134 14.54 -6.68 -16.65
C SER A 134 15.51 -7.79 -17.03
N SER A 135 15.95 -8.61 -16.06
CA SER A 135 17.00 -9.62 -16.24
C SER A 135 16.49 -11.04 -16.44
N ASP A 136 15.28 -11.37 -15.93
CA ASP A 136 14.67 -12.69 -16.07
C ASP A 136 13.59 -12.68 -17.17
N PRO A 137 13.75 -13.47 -18.27
CA PRO A 137 12.77 -13.51 -19.34
C PRO A 137 11.36 -13.95 -18.94
N GLN A 138 11.23 -14.75 -17.86
CA GLN A 138 9.93 -15.15 -17.35
C GLN A 138 9.28 -13.99 -16.58
N MET A 139 10.01 -13.36 -15.66
CA MET A 139 9.55 -12.18 -14.94
C MET A 139 9.21 -11.04 -15.90
N GLN A 140 9.98 -10.86 -16.97
CA GLN A 140 9.69 -9.86 -17.99
C GLN A 140 8.34 -10.09 -18.70
N ARG A 141 7.96 -11.35 -18.96
CA ARG A 141 6.64 -11.67 -19.53
C ARG A 141 5.51 -11.39 -18.56
N GLU A 142 5.70 -11.77 -17.31
CA GLU A 142 4.71 -11.61 -16.24
C GLU A 142 4.58 -10.16 -15.75
N SER A 143 5.64 -9.36 -15.91
CA SER A 143 5.65 -7.96 -15.43
C SER A 143 4.57 -7.07 -16.06
N LYS A 144 4.04 -7.46 -17.22
CA LYS A 144 2.93 -6.75 -17.88
C LYS A 144 1.71 -6.62 -16.97
N ASP A 145 1.50 -7.59 -16.10
CA ASP A 145 0.35 -7.65 -15.20
C ASP A 145 0.53 -6.76 -13.96
N PHE A 146 1.79 -6.50 -13.53
CA PHE A 146 2.09 -5.79 -12.29
C PHE A 146 3.05 -4.59 -12.42
N TYR A 147 3.43 -4.20 -13.63
CA TYR A 147 4.42 -3.13 -13.83
C TYR A 147 4.00 -1.82 -13.17
N PHE A 148 2.75 -1.40 -13.34
CA PHE A 148 2.26 -0.15 -12.77
C PHE A 148 2.16 -0.20 -11.23
N SER A 149 1.70 -1.32 -10.68
CA SER A 149 1.64 -1.49 -9.22
C SER A 149 3.03 -1.56 -8.59
N LEU A 150 4.03 -2.10 -9.32
CA LEU A 150 5.42 -2.06 -8.88
C LEU A 150 5.97 -0.63 -8.82
N ASP A 151 5.76 0.17 -9.86
CA ASP A 151 6.19 1.56 -9.86
C ASP A 151 5.45 2.37 -8.77
N ASN A 152 4.14 2.16 -8.61
CA ASN A 152 3.35 2.77 -7.54
C ASN A 152 3.86 2.40 -6.14
N ALA A 153 4.17 1.13 -5.89
CA ALA A 153 4.74 0.68 -4.62
C ALA A 153 6.12 1.30 -4.35
N ILE A 154 6.97 1.42 -5.39
CA ILE A 154 8.28 2.09 -5.28
C ILE A 154 8.10 3.56 -4.89
N ASP A 155 7.20 4.26 -5.54
CA ASP A 155 6.96 5.69 -5.29
C ASP A 155 6.39 5.90 -3.88
N ALA A 156 5.43 5.07 -3.45
CA ALA A 156 4.86 5.13 -2.10
C ALA A 156 5.93 4.91 -1.01
N VAL A 157 6.79 3.88 -1.18
CA VAL A 157 7.86 3.57 -0.23
C VAL A 157 8.93 4.68 -0.21
N ASN A 158 9.25 5.28 -1.37
CA ASN A 158 10.21 6.39 -1.44
C ASN A 158 9.66 7.65 -0.75
N SER A 159 8.40 7.98 -0.99
CA SER A 159 7.73 9.12 -0.32
C SER A 159 7.69 8.95 1.20
N LEU A 160 7.37 7.75 1.69
CA LEU A 160 7.43 7.46 3.11
C LEU A 160 8.86 7.57 3.66
N ALA A 161 9.86 7.09 2.91
CA ALA A 161 11.27 7.15 3.32
C ALA A 161 11.75 8.60 3.52
N GLU A 162 11.36 9.48 2.62
CA GLU A 162 11.67 10.92 2.67
C GLU A 162 10.97 11.56 3.87
N ASN A 163 9.65 11.48 3.93
CA ASN A 163 8.85 12.07 5.00
C ASN A 163 9.28 11.59 6.41
N ALA A 164 9.54 10.30 6.58
CA ALA A 164 9.98 9.76 7.87
C ALA A 164 11.34 10.31 8.32
N ARG A 165 12.29 10.50 7.40
CA ARG A 165 13.61 11.07 7.70
C ARG A 165 13.51 12.55 8.02
N ASP A 166 12.75 13.30 7.24
CA ASP A 166 12.56 14.74 7.44
C ASP A 166 11.87 15.01 8.77
N THR A 167 10.78 14.32 9.06
CA THR A 167 10.08 14.44 10.35
C THR A 167 11.00 14.10 11.53
N LEU A 168 11.83 13.04 11.42
CA LEU A 168 12.76 12.68 12.47
C LEU A 168 13.82 13.77 12.69
N SER A 169 14.35 14.34 11.60
CA SER A 169 15.33 15.42 11.64
C SER A 169 14.75 16.65 12.34
N GLU A 170 13.58 17.11 11.92
CA GLU A 170 12.88 18.25 12.51
C GLU A 170 12.61 18.07 14.02
N GLN A 171 12.14 16.89 14.42
CA GLN A 171 11.88 16.60 15.84
C GLN A 171 13.16 16.56 16.68
N ASN A 172 14.27 16.03 16.13
CA ASN A 172 15.56 16.03 16.80
C ASN A 172 16.10 17.44 17.00
N GLU A 173 16.00 18.31 15.99
CA GLU A 173 16.40 19.71 16.08
C GLU A 173 15.56 20.48 17.11
N ALA A 174 14.25 20.31 17.08
CA ALA A 174 13.35 20.93 18.03
C ALA A 174 13.66 20.49 19.47
N HIS A 175 13.99 19.22 19.66
CA HIS A 175 14.36 18.68 20.97
C HIS A 175 15.71 19.24 21.45
N ALA A 176 16.69 19.36 20.58
CA ALA A 176 18.00 19.93 20.90
C ALA A 176 17.91 21.42 21.32
N LYS A 177 17.04 22.20 20.67
CA LYS A 177 16.76 23.60 21.01
C LYS A 177 16.11 23.78 22.38
N LYS A 178 15.28 22.85 22.82
CA LYS A 178 14.59 22.89 24.14
C LYS A 178 15.52 22.52 25.31
N LYS A 179 16.69 21.92 25.03
CA LYS A 179 17.67 21.55 26.06
C LYS A 179 18.75 22.62 26.33
N LYS A 180 18.81 23.67 25.50
CA LYS A 180 19.67 24.85 25.68
C LYS A 180 18.90 25.94 26.40
#